data_a988fe26763b3517f552fd90932d9663
#
_entry.id   a988fe26763b3517f552fd90932d9663
#
_cell.length_a   1.000
_cell.length_b   1.000
_cell.length_c   1.000
_cell.angle_alpha   90.00
_cell.angle_beta   90.00
_cell.angle_gamma   90.00
#
_symmetry.space_group_name_H-M   'P 1'
#
loop_
_entity.id
_entity.type
_entity.pdbx_description
1 polymer ?
#
loop_
_entity_poly.entity_id
_entity_poly.type
_entity_poly.pdbx_seq_one_letter_code
_entity_poly.pdbx_strand_id
1 'polypeptide(L)'
;SVHSDDVGPQGGVDWADLKAAFEVLEGRDALSVRLWQGWEAARPEVFQKELLSQPLRSFQGSDWLKVGNVKLIADGSLGARTALLRADYSDDPGNRGIAVYTQEALDEMVALCHDNDLQVSCHAIGDGATASFVEAVRKVQARDPKPLCHRVVHCQFGDKALYEDMAALGMGADVQPAFIPSD
;
A
#
# COMPACT_ATOMS: atom_id res chain seq x y z
N SER A 1 -4.95 18.21 -5.69
CA SER A 1 -4.05 17.39 -4.85
C SER A 1 -3.43 16.29 -5.66
N VAL A 2 -2.28 15.87 -5.29
CA VAL A 2 -1.54 14.75 -5.87
C VAL A 2 -1.25 13.75 -4.76
N HIS A 3 -1.45 12.47 -5.05
CA HIS A 3 -1.03 11.36 -4.22
C HIS A 3 0.19 10.71 -4.87
N SER A 4 1.26 10.52 -4.12
CA SER A 4 2.48 9.86 -4.59
C SER A 4 2.84 8.73 -3.64
N ASP A 5 3.05 7.54 -4.21
CA ASP A 5 3.36 6.31 -3.47
C ASP A 5 4.81 5.84 -3.68
N ASP A 6 5.50 6.38 -4.68
CA ASP A 6 6.74 5.78 -5.20
C ASP A 6 8.01 6.41 -4.63
N VAL A 7 7.99 6.73 -3.34
CA VAL A 7 9.17 7.25 -2.65
C VAL A 7 9.70 6.21 -1.69
N GLY A 8 10.90 5.75 -1.95
CA GLY A 8 11.54 4.75 -1.12
C GLY A 8 12.89 4.31 -1.66
N PRO A 9 13.52 3.33 -1.03
CA PRO A 9 14.86 2.85 -1.38
C PRO A 9 14.99 2.37 -2.83
N GLN A 10 13.92 1.88 -3.42
CA GLN A 10 13.90 1.45 -4.83
C GLN A 10 13.93 2.64 -5.80
N GLY A 11 13.34 3.77 -5.43
CA GLY A 11 13.40 5.01 -6.19
C GLY A 11 14.69 5.82 -5.97
N GLY A 12 15.56 5.37 -5.07
CA GLY A 12 16.84 6.04 -4.78
C GLY A 12 16.70 7.36 -4.04
N VAL A 13 15.53 7.65 -3.47
CA VAL A 13 15.26 8.88 -2.71
C VAL A 13 14.93 8.51 -1.27
N ASP A 14 15.66 9.09 -0.32
CA ASP A 14 15.34 8.98 1.10
C ASP A 14 14.09 9.79 1.42
N TRP A 15 13.20 9.21 2.20
CA TRP A 15 11.99 9.89 2.67
C TRP A 15 12.29 11.19 3.41
N ALA A 16 13.31 11.19 4.26
CA ALA A 16 13.70 12.36 5.05
C ALA A 16 14.12 13.52 4.14
N ASP A 17 14.90 13.24 3.11
CA ASP A 17 15.36 14.23 2.14
C ASP A 17 14.20 14.81 1.33
N LEU A 18 13.26 13.94 0.90
CA LEU A 18 12.08 14.38 0.17
C LEU A 18 11.17 15.24 1.04
N LYS A 19 10.91 14.81 2.28
CA LYS A 19 10.12 15.57 3.24
C LYS A 19 10.72 16.94 3.48
N ALA A 20 12.03 17.00 3.71
CA ALA A 20 12.76 18.27 3.91
C ALA A 20 12.67 19.18 2.68
N ALA A 21 12.76 18.63 1.47
CA ALA A 21 12.61 19.39 0.23
C ALA A 21 11.20 20.00 0.10
N PHE A 22 10.15 19.23 0.41
CA PHE A 22 8.76 19.73 0.39
C PHE A 22 8.50 20.78 1.47
N GLU A 23 9.05 20.62 2.67
CA GLU A 23 8.95 21.63 3.74
C GLU A 23 9.62 22.96 3.34
N VAL A 24 10.75 22.90 2.64
CA VAL A 24 11.39 24.11 2.07
C VAL A 24 10.52 24.77 1.02
N LEU A 25 9.91 24.00 0.12
CA LEU A 25 9.02 24.53 -0.92
C LEU A 25 7.75 25.14 -0.31
N GLU A 26 7.18 24.50 0.69
CA GLU A 26 6.03 25.02 1.43
C GLU A 26 6.37 26.34 2.13
N GLY A 27 7.51 26.40 2.85
CA GLY A 27 7.96 27.60 3.53
C GLY A 27 8.28 28.79 2.59
N ARG A 28 8.45 28.51 1.29
CA ARG A 28 8.63 29.51 0.23
C ARG A 28 7.35 29.84 -0.53
N ASP A 29 6.21 29.26 -0.15
CA ASP A 29 4.93 29.35 -0.88
C ASP A 29 5.06 28.90 -2.35
N ALA A 30 5.91 27.91 -2.59
CA ALA A 30 6.25 27.42 -3.93
C ALA A 30 5.55 26.10 -4.31
N LEU A 31 4.74 25.52 -3.42
CA LEU A 31 3.91 24.36 -3.74
C LEU A 31 2.68 24.81 -4.55
N SER A 32 2.57 24.34 -5.78
CA SER A 32 1.43 24.63 -6.66
C SER A 32 0.27 23.61 -6.52
N VAL A 33 0.52 22.48 -5.83
CA VAL A 33 -0.44 21.41 -5.59
C VAL A 33 -0.34 20.93 -4.14
N ARG A 34 -1.45 20.45 -3.60
CA ARG A 34 -1.47 19.77 -2.30
C ARG A 34 -0.95 18.35 -2.47
N LEU A 35 0.01 17.95 -1.62
CA LEU A 35 0.67 16.67 -1.68
C LEU A 35 0.18 15.74 -0.56
N TRP A 36 -0.14 14.53 -0.93
CA TRP A 36 -0.31 13.38 -0.05
C TRP A 36 0.84 12.44 -0.33
N GLN A 37 1.87 12.49 0.52
CA GLN A 37 3.12 11.79 0.25
C GLN A 37 3.18 10.48 1.03
N GLY A 38 3.05 9.36 0.31
CA GLY A 38 3.35 8.03 0.78
C GLY A 38 4.82 7.68 0.61
N TRP A 39 5.25 6.61 1.25
CA TRP A 39 6.57 6.03 1.03
C TRP A 39 6.53 4.51 0.96
N GLU A 40 7.44 3.94 0.18
CA GLU A 40 7.57 2.51 0.00
C GLU A 40 8.34 1.88 1.16
N ALA A 41 7.83 0.78 1.70
CA ALA A 41 8.49 -0.05 2.71
C ALA A 41 8.86 -1.40 2.10
N ALA A 42 10.16 -1.64 1.95
CA ALA A 42 10.64 -2.86 1.29
C ALA A 42 10.74 -4.07 2.24
N ARG A 43 11.12 -3.84 3.51
CA ARG A 43 11.33 -4.90 4.51
C ARG A 43 10.97 -4.43 5.90
N PRO A 44 10.43 -5.33 6.77
CA PRO A 44 10.02 -4.99 8.13
C PRO A 44 11.13 -4.35 8.95
N GLU A 45 12.34 -4.91 8.94
CA GLU A 45 13.44 -4.45 9.81
C GLU A 45 13.96 -3.06 9.42
N VAL A 46 14.03 -2.80 8.12
CA VAL A 46 14.45 -1.49 7.58
C VAL A 46 13.39 -0.47 7.90
N PHE A 47 12.13 -0.78 7.61
CA PHE A 47 11.00 0.11 7.84
C PHE A 47 10.82 0.42 9.34
N GLN A 48 10.94 -0.58 10.21
CA GLN A 48 10.87 -0.36 11.66
C GLN A 48 11.94 0.62 12.15
N LYS A 49 13.18 0.51 11.65
CA LYS A 49 14.25 1.43 11.99
C LYS A 49 13.97 2.85 11.50
N GLU A 50 13.47 3.01 10.29
CA GLU A 50 13.09 4.31 9.71
C GLU A 50 11.93 4.93 10.50
N LEU A 51 10.90 4.16 10.81
CA LEU A 51 9.75 4.60 11.58
C LEU A 51 10.14 5.07 13.01
N LEU A 52 11.03 4.35 13.67
CA LEU A 52 11.52 4.73 15.00
C LEU A 52 12.39 5.98 14.96
N SER A 53 13.11 6.24 13.86
CA SER A 53 13.92 7.44 13.68
C SER A 53 13.08 8.68 13.40
N GLN A 54 11.90 8.51 12.80
CA GLN A 54 10.99 9.59 12.43
C GLN A 54 9.53 9.14 12.72
N PRO A 55 9.00 9.40 13.92
CA PRO A 55 7.64 9.00 14.28
C PRO A 55 6.62 9.76 13.44
N LEU A 56 6.27 9.20 12.29
CA LEU A 56 5.29 9.73 11.36
C LEU A 56 3.95 9.00 11.55
N ARG A 57 2.86 9.71 11.30
CA ARG A 57 1.50 9.16 11.28
C ARG A 57 0.81 9.63 10.01
N SER A 58 0.01 8.77 9.41
CA SER A 58 -0.80 9.19 8.26
C SER A 58 -1.71 10.34 8.64
N PHE A 59 -1.99 11.20 7.68
CA PHE A 59 -2.79 12.43 7.81
C PHE A 59 -2.11 13.60 8.56
N GLN A 60 -0.95 13.40 9.17
CA GLN A 60 -0.18 14.49 9.76
C GLN A 60 0.38 15.44 8.70
N GLY A 61 0.55 16.70 9.06
CA GLY A 61 1.14 17.74 8.22
C GLY A 61 0.24 18.96 8.05
N SER A 62 0.61 19.82 7.11
CA SER A 62 -0.08 21.06 6.78
C SER A 62 -1.25 20.82 5.80
N ASP A 63 -1.88 21.91 5.35
CA ASP A 63 -2.88 21.84 4.27
C ASP A 63 -2.25 21.59 2.90
N TRP A 64 -0.93 21.74 2.75
CA TRP A 64 -0.21 21.56 1.50
C TRP A 64 0.56 20.25 1.43
N LEU A 65 1.10 19.79 2.56
CA LEU A 65 1.86 18.54 2.65
C LEU A 65 1.33 17.67 3.79
N LYS A 66 0.82 16.50 3.43
CA LYS A 66 0.39 15.46 4.37
C LYS A 66 1.28 14.23 4.28
N VAL A 67 1.56 13.64 5.42
CA VAL A 67 2.08 12.26 5.49
C VAL A 67 0.99 11.34 4.96
N GLY A 68 1.30 10.59 3.93
CA GLY A 68 0.40 9.66 3.26
C GLY A 68 0.42 8.26 3.88
N ASN A 69 0.40 7.29 2.99
CA ASN A 69 0.40 5.87 3.29
C ASN A 69 1.79 5.26 3.23
N VAL A 70 1.92 4.08 3.79
CA VAL A 70 3.04 3.16 3.54
C VAL A 70 2.66 2.26 2.37
N LYS A 71 3.50 2.26 1.32
CA LYS A 71 3.31 1.43 0.13
C LYS A 71 3.97 0.07 0.32
N LEU A 72 3.18 -0.99 0.15
CA LEU A 72 3.63 -2.36 0.05
C LEU A 72 3.36 -2.90 -1.36
N ILE A 73 4.12 -3.90 -1.78
CA ILE A 73 3.95 -4.58 -3.06
C ILE A 73 3.82 -6.07 -2.78
N ALA A 74 2.60 -6.62 -2.90
CA ALA A 74 2.32 -8.00 -2.52
C ALA A 74 2.49 -9.00 -3.67
N ASP A 75 2.37 -8.57 -4.92
CA ASP A 75 2.50 -9.41 -6.11
C ASP A 75 3.04 -8.62 -7.33
N GLY A 76 2.95 -9.22 -8.50
CA GLY A 76 3.35 -8.61 -9.77
C GLY A 76 2.15 -8.16 -10.61
N SER A 77 2.15 -8.48 -11.93
CA SER A 77 1.14 -8.05 -12.89
C SER A 77 0.50 -9.22 -13.66
N LEU A 78 -0.72 -9.03 -14.16
CA LEU A 78 -1.41 -10.04 -14.97
C LEU A 78 -0.67 -10.31 -16.29
N GLY A 79 -0.27 -9.29 -17.00
CA GLY A 79 0.42 -9.43 -18.29
C GLY A 79 1.75 -10.18 -18.20
N ALA A 80 2.45 -10.10 -17.06
CA ALA A 80 3.67 -10.87 -16.81
C ALA A 80 3.41 -12.25 -16.17
N ARG A 81 2.15 -12.60 -15.87
CA ARG A 81 1.73 -13.79 -15.10
C ARG A 81 2.42 -13.92 -13.74
N THR A 82 2.64 -12.77 -13.11
CA THR A 82 3.25 -12.65 -11.77
C THR A 82 2.28 -12.12 -10.72
N ALA A 83 1.08 -11.66 -11.12
CA ALA A 83 0.00 -11.39 -10.17
C ALA A 83 -0.41 -12.68 -9.46
N LEU A 84 -0.53 -12.66 -8.14
CA LEU A 84 -0.80 -13.85 -7.34
C LEU A 84 -2.29 -14.19 -7.38
N LEU A 85 -2.63 -15.31 -8.02
CA LEU A 85 -3.99 -15.82 -8.14
C LEU A 85 -4.25 -16.99 -7.18
N ARG A 86 -5.51 -17.16 -6.80
CA ARG A 86 -5.98 -18.34 -6.05
C ARG A 86 -6.04 -19.60 -6.89
N ALA A 87 -6.15 -19.46 -8.21
CA ALA A 87 -6.17 -20.54 -9.19
C ALA A 87 -5.04 -20.34 -10.21
N ASP A 88 -4.73 -21.39 -10.96
CA ASP A 88 -3.75 -21.31 -12.05
C ASP A 88 -4.22 -20.33 -13.14
N TYR A 89 -3.27 -19.65 -13.79
CA TYR A 89 -3.56 -18.90 -15.00
C TYR A 89 -4.15 -19.84 -16.07
N SER A 90 -5.20 -19.42 -16.75
CA SER A 90 -5.88 -20.23 -17.74
C SER A 90 -5.01 -20.61 -18.94
N ASP A 91 -4.05 -19.76 -19.25
CA ASP A 91 -3.10 -19.90 -20.36
C ASP A 91 -1.69 -20.33 -19.92
N ASP A 92 -1.49 -20.60 -18.61
CA ASP A 92 -0.22 -21.05 -18.04
C ASP A 92 -0.46 -22.00 -16.85
N PRO A 93 -0.95 -23.23 -17.10
CA PRO A 93 -1.29 -24.20 -16.05
C PRO A 93 -0.09 -24.51 -15.15
N GLY A 94 -0.33 -24.50 -13.84
CA GLY A 94 0.69 -24.70 -12.81
C GLY A 94 1.32 -23.40 -12.33
N ASN A 95 1.07 -22.27 -12.97
CA ASN A 95 1.48 -20.94 -12.54
C ASN A 95 0.33 -20.23 -11.85
N ARG A 96 0.57 -19.70 -10.65
CA ARG A 96 -0.36 -18.86 -9.88
C ARG A 96 0.19 -17.47 -9.59
N GLY A 97 1.31 -17.09 -10.18
CA GLY A 97 2.01 -15.86 -9.91
C GLY A 97 3.00 -15.95 -8.74
N ILE A 98 3.34 -14.81 -8.18
CA ILE A 98 4.41 -14.68 -7.18
C ILE A 98 3.86 -13.94 -5.96
N ALA A 99 4.01 -14.56 -4.78
CA ALA A 99 3.84 -13.88 -3.52
C ALA A 99 5.16 -13.18 -3.15
N VAL A 100 5.14 -11.86 -3.04
CA VAL A 100 6.33 -11.08 -2.61
C VAL A 100 6.59 -11.27 -1.11
N TYR A 101 5.53 -11.43 -0.32
CA TYR A 101 5.59 -11.70 1.12
C TYR A 101 5.01 -13.07 1.43
N THR A 102 5.52 -13.73 2.47
CA THR A 102 4.73 -14.75 3.16
C THR A 102 3.58 -14.07 3.90
N GLN A 103 2.54 -14.83 4.29
CA GLN A 103 1.43 -14.25 5.05
C GLN A 103 1.91 -13.65 6.37
N GLU A 104 2.84 -14.32 7.06
CA GLU A 104 3.41 -13.86 8.33
C GLU A 104 4.16 -12.53 8.17
N ALA A 105 4.97 -12.39 7.12
CA ALA A 105 5.70 -11.15 6.85
C ALA A 105 4.75 -9.99 6.50
N LEU A 106 3.69 -10.27 5.73
CA LEU A 106 2.67 -9.27 5.41
C LEU A 106 1.87 -8.85 6.65
N ASP A 107 1.50 -9.81 7.51
CA ASP A 107 0.84 -9.56 8.78
C ASP A 107 1.69 -8.65 9.69
N GLU A 108 2.99 -8.93 9.77
CA GLU A 108 3.94 -8.16 10.57
C GLU A 108 4.08 -6.72 10.05
N MET A 109 4.19 -6.53 8.72
CA MET A 109 4.26 -5.21 8.11
C MET A 109 2.98 -4.41 8.34
N VAL A 110 1.82 -5.02 8.14
CA VAL A 110 0.53 -4.36 8.36
C VAL A 110 0.33 -4.03 9.83
N ALA A 111 0.71 -4.93 10.73
CA ALA A 111 0.64 -4.69 12.18
C ALA A 111 1.55 -3.52 12.59
N LEU A 112 2.79 -3.50 12.12
CA LEU A 112 3.73 -2.41 12.40
C LEU A 112 3.19 -1.06 11.95
N CYS A 113 2.61 -0.97 10.75
CA CYS A 113 1.99 0.24 10.26
C CYS A 113 0.78 0.64 11.10
N HIS A 114 -0.14 -0.31 11.31
CA HIS A 114 -1.39 -0.08 12.03
C HIS A 114 -1.15 0.40 13.47
N ASP A 115 -0.21 -0.23 14.19
CA ASP A 115 0.12 0.11 15.58
C ASP A 115 0.71 1.53 15.70
N ASN A 116 1.30 2.06 14.62
CA ASN A 116 1.86 3.41 14.55
C ASN A 116 0.96 4.43 13.82
N ASP A 117 -0.34 4.14 13.67
CA ASP A 117 -1.32 5.01 13.01
C ASP A 117 -0.96 5.34 11.55
N LEU A 118 -0.37 4.39 10.84
CA LEU A 118 -0.02 4.51 9.44
C LEU A 118 -1.01 3.74 8.56
N GLN A 119 -1.57 4.44 7.58
CA GLN A 119 -2.35 3.82 6.51
C GLN A 119 -1.42 2.99 5.61
N VAL A 120 -1.86 1.82 5.21
CA VAL A 120 -1.17 0.98 4.21
C VAL A 120 -1.91 1.06 2.88
N SER A 121 -1.16 1.27 1.79
CA SER A 121 -1.58 1.02 0.42
C SER A 121 -0.80 -0.16 -0.12
N CYS A 122 -1.48 -1.26 -0.40
CA CYS A 122 -0.83 -2.48 -0.87
C CYS A 122 -1.14 -2.71 -2.35
N HIS A 123 -0.09 -2.73 -3.19
CA HIS A 123 -0.23 -3.24 -4.55
C HIS A 123 -0.64 -4.71 -4.48
N ALA A 124 -1.82 -5.02 -4.98
CA ALA A 124 -2.33 -6.36 -5.10
C ALA A 124 -3.26 -6.44 -6.32
N ILE A 125 -2.77 -7.04 -7.39
CA ILE A 125 -3.49 -7.22 -8.66
C ILE A 125 -4.27 -8.53 -8.62
N GLY A 126 -3.63 -9.63 -8.21
CA GLY A 126 -4.27 -10.93 -8.09
C GLY A 126 -5.20 -11.04 -6.88
N ASP A 127 -6.22 -11.87 -7.02
CA ASP A 127 -7.17 -12.17 -5.94
C ASP A 127 -6.53 -12.91 -4.76
N GLY A 128 -5.46 -13.64 -4.98
CA GLY A 128 -4.65 -14.27 -3.94
C GLY A 128 -3.90 -13.24 -3.10
N ALA A 129 -3.23 -12.27 -3.74
CA ALA A 129 -2.53 -11.18 -3.05
C ALA A 129 -3.50 -10.28 -2.29
N THR A 130 -4.63 -9.91 -2.93
CA THR A 130 -5.68 -9.13 -2.28
C THR A 130 -6.22 -9.83 -1.05
N ALA A 131 -6.49 -11.15 -1.13
CA ALA A 131 -6.97 -11.93 0.00
C ALA A 131 -5.96 -11.97 1.16
N SER A 132 -4.68 -12.13 0.86
CA SER A 132 -3.62 -12.11 1.88
C SER A 132 -3.55 -10.76 2.60
N PHE A 133 -3.67 -9.67 1.87
CA PHE A 133 -3.68 -8.33 2.47
C PHE A 133 -4.96 -8.07 3.28
N VAL A 134 -6.13 -8.46 2.78
CA VAL A 134 -7.41 -8.38 3.51
C VAL A 134 -7.32 -9.15 4.83
N GLU A 135 -6.72 -10.35 4.84
CA GLU A 135 -6.54 -11.13 6.05
C GLU A 135 -5.60 -10.44 7.06
N ALA A 136 -4.51 -9.84 6.60
CA ALA A 136 -3.63 -9.07 7.46
C ALA A 136 -4.35 -7.87 8.10
N VAL A 137 -5.15 -7.12 7.32
CA VAL A 137 -5.96 -6.01 7.84
C VAL A 137 -7.04 -6.51 8.80
N ARG A 138 -7.67 -7.65 8.52
CA ARG A 138 -8.66 -8.28 9.42
C ARG A 138 -8.08 -8.53 10.81
N LYS A 139 -6.87 -9.08 10.88
CA LYS A 139 -6.19 -9.38 12.15
C LYS A 139 -5.94 -8.13 12.99
N VAL A 140 -5.46 -7.05 12.39
CA VAL A 140 -5.20 -5.80 13.13
C VAL A 140 -6.50 -5.10 13.51
N GLN A 141 -7.50 -5.06 12.66
CA GLN A 141 -8.80 -4.47 12.95
C GLN A 141 -9.57 -5.24 14.03
N ALA A 142 -9.42 -6.56 14.11
CA ALA A 142 -10.03 -7.36 15.17
C ALA A 142 -9.40 -7.09 16.53
N ARG A 143 -8.11 -6.75 16.57
CA ARG A 143 -7.37 -6.47 17.81
C ARG A 143 -7.53 -5.02 18.29
N ASP A 144 -7.42 -4.07 17.37
CA ASP A 144 -7.42 -2.63 17.64
C ASP A 144 -8.09 -1.88 16.46
N PRO A 145 -9.43 -1.71 16.49
CA PRO A 145 -10.14 -1.07 15.40
C PRO A 145 -9.71 0.41 15.20
N LYS A 146 -9.20 0.75 14.01
CA LYS A 146 -8.80 2.12 13.67
C LYS A 146 -9.37 2.55 12.31
N PRO A 147 -9.78 3.83 12.14
CA PRO A 147 -10.30 4.35 10.88
C PRO A 147 -9.19 4.73 9.88
N LEU A 148 -8.21 3.86 9.69
CA LEU A 148 -7.05 4.13 8.83
C LEU A 148 -7.37 3.96 7.34
N CYS A 149 -8.46 3.27 6.99
CA CYS A 149 -8.85 3.00 5.60
C CYS A 149 -7.68 2.42 4.78
N HIS A 150 -7.11 1.31 5.22
CA HIS A 150 -6.08 0.59 4.44
C HIS A 150 -6.60 0.31 3.03
N ARG A 151 -5.73 0.35 2.01
CA ARG A 151 -6.16 0.39 0.61
C ARG A 151 -5.49 -0.69 -0.22
N VAL A 152 -6.26 -1.31 -1.11
CA VAL A 152 -5.75 -2.17 -2.17
C VAL A 152 -5.51 -1.32 -3.41
N VAL A 153 -4.27 -1.24 -3.86
CA VAL A 153 -3.90 -0.54 -5.11
C VAL A 153 -4.03 -1.54 -6.26
N HIS A 154 -4.60 -1.08 -7.34
CA HIS A 154 -5.07 -1.82 -8.52
C HIS A 154 -6.36 -2.58 -8.25
N CYS A 155 -6.41 -3.50 -7.30
CA CYS A 155 -7.62 -4.28 -6.97
C CYS A 155 -8.30 -4.81 -8.25
N GLN A 156 -7.48 -5.35 -9.16
CA GLN A 156 -7.87 -5.59 -10.54
C GLN A 156 -8.63 -6.90 -10.71
N PHE A 157 -8.28 -7.90 -9.89
CA PHE A 157 -8.88 -9.21 -9.91
C PHE A 157 -9.42 -9.61 -8.53
N GLY A 158 -10.68 -10.03 -8.46
CA GLY A 158 -11.31 -10.44 -7.21
C GLY A 158 -12.75 -10.89 -7.40
N ASP A 159 -13.36 -11.41 -6.36
CA ASP A 159 -14.75 -11.82 -6.33
C ASP A 159 -15.59 -10.97 -5.37
N LYS A 160 -16.91 -11.18 -5.42
CA LYS A 160 -17.86 -10.43 -4.60
C LYS A 160 -17.57 -10.61 -3.09
N ALA A 161 -17.23 -11.82 -2.65
CA ALA A 161 -16.99 -12.10 -1.24
C ALA A 161 -15.77 -11.33 -0.73
N LEU A 162 -14.70 -11.25 -1.53
CA LEU A 162 -13.51 -10.48 -1.20
C LEU A 162 -13.80 -8.98 -1.07
N TYR A 163 -14.64 -8.43 -1.97
CA TYR A 163 -15.02 -7.01 -1.90
C TYR A 163 -15.97 -6.71 -0.72
N GLU A 164 -16.85 -7.65 -0.36
CA GLU A 164 -17.69 -7.54 0.84
C GLU A 164 -16.83 -7.55 2.12
N ASP A 165 -15.80 -8.38 2.18
CA ASP A 165 -14.82 -8.39 3.27
C ASP A 165 -14.07 -7.06 3.37
N MET A 166 -13.58 -6.52 2.26
CA MET A 166 -12.93 -5.20 2.22
C MET A 166 -13.86 -4.11 2.74
N ALA A 167 -15.11 -4.10 2.30
CA ALA A 167 -16.11 -3.13 2.75
C ALA A 167 -16.39 -3.24 4.25
N ALA A 168 -16.53 -4.46 4.78
CA ALA A 168 -16.76 -4.70 6.21
C ALA A 168 -15.56 -4.23 7.08
N LEU A 169 -14.36 -4.25 6.55
CA LEU A 169 -13.13 -3.78 7.21
C LEU A 169 -12.85 -2.29 7.01
N GLY A 170 -13.71 -1.57 6.28
CA GLY A 170 -13.51 -0.15 5.97
C GLY A 170 -12.29 0.10 5.05
N MET A 171 -11.93 -0.87 4.21
CA MET A 171 -10.83 -0.75 3.27
C MET A 171 -11.24 0.01 2.02
N GLY A 172 -10.29 0.69 1.38
CA GLY A 172 -10.45 1.32 0.08
C GLY A 172 -9.88 0.50 -1.06
N ALA A 173 -10.25 0.84 -2.30
CA ALA A 173 -9.67 0.30 -3.52
C ALA A 173 -9.32 1.43 -4.48
N ASP A 174 -8.09 1.41 -5.02
CA ASP A 174 -7.59 2.35 -6.03
C ASP A 174 -7.56 1.66 -7.38
N VAL A 175 -8.65 1.77 -8.11
CA VAL A 175 -8.85 1.05 -9.38
C VAL A 175 -8.45 1.88 -10.59
N GLN A 176 -7.94 1.23 -11.63
CA GLN A 176 -7.60 1.83 -12.92
C GLN A 176 -8.52 1.25 -14.01
N PRO A 177 -9.70 1.84 -14.24
CA PRO A 177 -10.67 1.30 -15.22
C PRO A 177 -10.13 1.25 -16.65
N ALA A 178 -9.08 2.02 -16.95
CA ALA A 178 -8.44 2.02 -18.27
C ALA A 178 -7.76 0.68 -18.64
N PHE A 179 -7.43 -0.16 -17.65
CA PHE A 179 -6.82 -1.47 -17.92
C PHE A 179 -7.83 -2.56 -18.31
N ILE A 180 -9.12 -2.37 -18.02
CA ILE A 180 -10.16 -3.37 -18.32
C ILE A 180 -10.14 -3.84 -19.81
N PRO A 181 -9.91 -2.98 -20.82
CA PRO A 181 -9.88 -3.42 -22.20
C PRO A 181 -8.59 -4.12 -22.63
N SER A 182 -7.52 -4.03 -21.85
CA SER A 182 -6.18 -4.53 -22.21
C SER A 182 -5.77 -5.81 -21.48
N ASP A 183 -6.46 -6.16 -20.39
CA ASP A 183 -6.23 -7.32 -19.57
C ASP A 183 -7.45 -8.25 -19.64
#